data_714d3586a7a5bbf530e52c545dd162d8
#
_entry.id   714d3586a7a5bbf530e52c545dd162d8
#
_cell.length_a   1.000
_cell.length_b   1.000
_cell.length_c   1.000
_cell.angle_alpha   90.00
_cell.angle_beta   90.00
_cell.angle_gamma   90.00
#
_symmetry.space_group_name_H-M   'P 1'
#
loop_
_entity.id
_entity.type
_entity.pdbx_description
1 polymer ?
#
loop_
_entity_poly.entity_id
_entity_poly.type
_entity_poly.pdbx_seq_one_letter_code
_entity_poly.pdbx_strand_id
1 'polypeptide(L)'
;LNKLFRSLETCGKPIAVAINGLTLGGGLELSLACHYRVVADNDKIKLGLPEVQVGLIPGAGGTQRLPRLMGIQLALPYLLQGKNMTPKQALSNNIIHEIAPADEIVDKAKAWILAGGKAEQPWDQKRFKIPGGQGVYDPNIVQTFMGAPAMTLKQTKNNYPATVAILSAVYEGHQLPIDTALEVESKYFTQQIMGSVAPNMIRTLFVNKNKADKLIRRPKDQPEMKTKKLGMLGAGLMGAGIAYVSAKAGIEVILLDRELEFANKGKDYSRAILEKGIKRKKTTQEKADKLLSLIKPTTDYADLEGCDLIIEAVLEDPKVKADVTQKTQAVVPEGCIYGSNTSTLPISMLAKASQDESKFIGIHFFSPVDKMPLVEIIMGKNTGEEALAKALDYVRQIRKTPIVVNDSRGFYTSRC
;
A
#
# COMPACT_ATOMS: atom_id res chain seq x y z
N LEU A 1 18.02 -14.04 16.68
CA LEU A 1 17.21 -14.86 15.77
C LEU A 1 18.07 -15.72 14.84
N ASN A 2 19.14 -15.18 14.21
CA ASN A 2 19.98 -15.94 13.29
C ASN A 2 20.54 -17.23 13.90
N LYS A 3 21.09 -17.17 15.12
CA LYS A 3 21.58 -18.36 15.84
C LYS A 3 20.45 -19.38 16.11
N LEU A 4 19.26 -18.91 16.48
CA LEU A 4 18.11 -19.80 16.72
C LEU A 4 17.68 -20.49 15.43
N PHE A 5 17.53 -19.76 14.33
CA PHE A 5 17.16 -20.37 13.06
C PHE A 5 18.24 -21.30 12.53
N ARG A 6 19.51 -20.96 12.74
CA ARG A 6 20.62 -21.85 12.39
C ARG A 6 20.62 -23.13 13.21
N SER A 7 20.27 -23.09 14.51
CA SER A 7 20.12 -24.29 15.31
C SER A 7 18.99 -25.22 14.83
N LEU A 8 17.93 -24.67 14.23
CA LEU A 8 16.89 -25.49 13.58
C LEU A 8 17.44 -26.23 12.36
N GLU A 9 18.27 -25.55 11.55
CA GLU A 9 18.89 -26.15 10.35
C GLU A 9 19.87 -27.27 10.69
N THR A 10 20.54 -27.21 11.84
CA THR A 10 21.67 -28.10 12.20
C THR A 10 21.35 -29.04 13.36
N CYS A 11 20.09 -29.11 13.82
CA CYS A 11 19.72 -29.97 14.97
C CYS A 11 19.71 -31.46 14.68
N GLY A 12 20.04 -31.87 13.45
CA GLY A 12 20.07 -33.30 13.03
C GLY A 12 18.69 -33.93 12.88
N LYS A 13 17.60 -33.14 12.98
CA LYS A 13 16.22 -33.60 12.76
C LYS A 13 15.61 -32.88 11.56
N PRO A 14 14.87 -33.56 10.67
CA PRO A 14 14.20 -32.93 9.57
C PRO A 14 13.06 -32.04 10.09
N ILE A 15 13.00 -30.80 9.62
CA ILE A 15 11.96 -29.85 9.96
C ILE A 15 11.23 -29.44 8.70
N ALA A 16 9.91 -29.59 8.67
CA ALA A 16 9.04 -29.18 7.59
C ALA A 16 8.08 -28.10 8.03
N VAL A 17 7.73 -27.16 7.15
CA VAL A 17 6.73 -26.12 7.40
C VAL A 17 5.58 -26.22 6.40
N ALA A 18 4.33 -26.15 6.94
CA ALA A 18 3.11 -26.06 6.16
C ALA A 18 2.60 -24.61 6.22
N ILE A 19 2.58 -23.92 5.08
CA ILE A 19 2.28 -22.50 4.95
C ILE A 19 0.85 -22.32 4.45
N ASN A 20 -0.04 -21.79 5.27
CA ASN A 20 -1.46 -21.56 4.95
C ASN A 20 -1.88 -20.07 4.98
N GLY A 21 -0.96 -19.14 4.87
CA GLY A 21 -1.28 -17.71 4.96
C GLY A 21 -0.18 -16.80 4.49
N LEU A 22 -0.33 -15.52 4.78
CA LEU A 22 0.69 -14.52 4.52
C LEU A 22 1.97 -14.86 5.28
N THR A 23 3.09 -15.01 4.56
CA THR A 23 4.38 -15.39 5.14
C THR A 23 5.41 -14.35 4.74
N LEU A 24 5.48 -13.30 5.55
CA LEU A 24 6.27 -12.10 5.28
C LEU A 24 7.33 -11.89 6.36
N GLY A 25 8.46 -11.29 5.99
CA GLY A 25 9.53 -10.93 6.91
C GLY A 25 10.05 -12.13 7.68
N GLY A 26 10.19 -12.02 8.99
CA GLY A 26 10.64 -13.10 9.87
C GLY A 26 9.88 -14.41 9.72
N GLY A 27 8.60 -14.38 9.30
CA GLY A 27 7.83 -15.59 8.99
C GLY A 27 8.38 -16.34 7.80
N LEU A 28 8.83 -15.64 6.75
CA LEU A 28 9.50 -16.26 5.62
C LEU A 28 10.91 -16.71 6.01
N GLU A 29 11.65 -15.92 6.79
CA GLU A 29 12.99 -16.27 7.25
C GLU A 29 13.00 -17.56 8.08
N LEU A 30 12.01 -17.73 8.99
CA LEU A 30 11.80 -19.00 9.70
C LEU A 30 11.48 -20.14 8.72
N SER A 31 10.62 -19.89 7.75
CA SER A 31 10.27 -20.91 6.75
C SER A 31 11.49 -21.32 5.90
N LEU A 32 12.36 -20.37 5.56
CA LEU A 32 13.60 -20.65 4.82
C LEU A 32 14.60 -21.48 5.64
N ALA A 33 14.56 -21.40 6.97
CA ALA A 33 15.35 -22.23 7.85
C ALA A 33 14.81 -23.66 8.03
N CYS A 34 13.58 -23.95 7.58
CA CYS A 34 13.05 -25.31 7.53
C CYS A 34 13.57 -26.06 6.30
N HIS A 35 13.78 -27.38 6.42
CA HIS A 35 14.33 -28.23 5.35
C HIS A 35 13.33 -28.44 4.23
N TYR A 36 12.03 -28.51 4.55
CA TYR A 36 10.96 -28.67 3.57
C TYR A 36 9.86 -27.63 3.78
N ARG A 37 9.33 -27.09 2.67
CA ARG A 37 8.33 -26.04 2.66
C ARG A 37 7.21 -26.40 1.70
N VAL A 38 5.99 -26.62 2.22
CA VAL A 38 4.77 -26.82 1.41
C VAL A 38 3.79 -25.67 1.66
N VAL A 39 3.17 -25.17 0.60
CA VAL A 39 2.28 -24.02 0.64
C VAL A 39 0.90 -24.38 0.11
N ALA A 40 -0.16 -23.86 0.73
CA ALA A 40 -1.52 -24.06 0.24
C ALA A 40 -1.73 -23.41 -1.14
N ASP A 41 -2.49 -24.09 -2.02
CA ASP A 41 -2.89 -23.55 -3.33
C ASP A 41 -3.94 -22.45 -3.17
N ASN A 42 -3.48 -21.26 -2.86
CA ASN A 42 -4.31 -20.09 -2.66
C ASN A 42 -3.57 -18.83 -3.15
N ASP A 43 -4.06 -18.22 -4.20
CA ASP A 43 -3.45 -17.01 -4.81
C ASP A 43 -3.41 -15.78 -3.87
N LYS A 44 -4.17 -15.80 -2.76
CA LYS A 44 -4.11 -14.74 -1.74
C LYS A 44 -2.87 -14.83 -0.86
N ILE A 45 -2.23 -16.01 -0.78
CA ILE A 45 -0.98 -16.19 -0.04
C ILE A 45 0.13 -15.42 -0.73
N LYS A 46 0.93 -14.73 0.07
CA LYS A 46 2.12 -14.00 -0.38
C LYS A 46 3.28 -14.36 0.52
N LEU A 47 4.42 -14.61 -0.13
CA LEU A 47 5.70 -14.88 0.52
C LEU A 47 6.67 -13.74 0.16
N GLY A 48 7.37 -13.16 1.12
CA GLY A 48 8.27 -12.04 0.83
C GLY A 48 9.05 -11.54 2.02
N LEU A 49 10.04 -10.68 1.73
CA LEU A 49 10.89 -10.00 2.71
C LEU A 49 10.74 -8.47 2.52
N PRO A 50 9.65 -7.88 3.05
CA PRO A 50 9.32 -6.47 2.81
C PRO A 50 10.03 -5.47 3.74
N GLU A 51 11.02 -5.88 4.51
CA GLU A 51 11.69 -5.08 5.53
C GLU A 51 12.23 -3.75 4.99
N VAL A 52 12.69 -3.72 3.74
CA VAL A 52 13.20 -2.52 3.07
C VAL A 52 12.14 -1.42 2.96
N GLN A 53 10.85 -1.77 2.90
CA GLN A 53 9.74 -0.82 2.84
C GLN A 53 9.56 -0.01 4.13
N VAL A 54 10.16 -0.48 5.22
CA VAL A 54 10.20 0.23 6.51
C VAL A 54 11.62 0.64 6.93
N GLY A 55 12.56 0.66 5.98
CA GLY A 55 13.94 1.10 6.20
C GLY A 55 14.83 0.09 6.90
N LEU A 56 14.41 -1.17 7.01
CA LEU A 56 15.21 -2.27 7.55
C LEU A 56 15.68 -3.21 6.42
N ILE A 57 16.58 -4.13 6.77
CA ILE A 57 16.89 -5.29 5.95
C ILE A 57 16.33 -6.54 6.63
N PRO A 58 16.15 -7.68 5.93
CA PRO A 58 15.94 -8.97 6.59
C PRO A 58 17.04 -9.23 7.61
N GLY A 59 16.68 -9.61 8.84
CA GLY A 59 17.63 -9.71 9.96
C GLY A 59 17.69 -11.09 10.62
N ALA A 60 17.02 -12.07 10.04
CA ALA A 60 17.05 -13.46 10.51
C ALA A 60 17.47 -14.44 9.40
N GLY A 61 18.34 -13.99 8.50
CA GLY A 61 18.99 -14.78 7.47
C GLY A 61 18.40 -14.62 6.06
N GLY A 62 17.44 -13.72 5.87
CA GLY A 62 16.78 -13.55 4.58
C GLY A 62 17.69 -13.06 3.47
N THR A 63 18.63 -12.14 3.75
CA THR A 63 19.61 -11.67 2.76
C THR A 63 20.63 -12.74 2.39
N GLN A 64 20.74 -13.80 3.17
CA GLN A 64 21.69 -14.89 2.96
C GLN A 64 21.03 -16.14 2.37
N ARG A 65 19.86 -16.54 2.91
CA ARG A 65 19.16 -17.76 2.46
C ARG A 65 18.47 -17.59 1.12
N LEU A 66 17.81 -16.43 0.90
CA LEU A 66 17.08 -16.20 -0.35
C LEU A 66 17.99 -16.25 -1.59
N PRO A 67 19.17 -15.55 -1.63
CA PRO A 67 20.10 -15.67 -2.75
C PRO A 67 20.69 -17.07 -2.92
N ARG A 68 20.87 -17.82 -1.82
CA ARG A 68 21.38 -19.18 -1.89
C ARG A 68 20.39 -20.18 -2.49
N LEU A 69 19.09 -19.91 -2.42
CA LEU A 69 18.05 -20.75 -3.02
C LEU A 69 17.77 -20.39 -4.47
N MET A 70 17.59 -19.09 -4.78
CA MET A 70 17.12 -18.66 -6.11
C MET A 70 18.17 -17.97 -6.98
N GLY A 71 19.37 -17.77 -6.45
CA GLY A 71 20.42 -17.00 -7.12
C GLY A 71 20.38 -15.50 -6.79
N ILE A 72 21.54 -14.85 -6.84
CA ILE A 72 21.70 -13.44 -6.43
C ILE A 72 20.90 -12.51 -7.34
N GLN A 73 21.01 -12.66 -8.66
CA GLN A 73 20.34 -11.78 -9.63
C GLN A 73 18.82 -11.79 -9.47
N LEU A 74 18.22 -12.97 -9.22
CA LEU A 74 16.79 -13.10 -9.01
C LEU A 74 16.35 -12.63 -7.62
N ALA A 75 17.18 -12.79 -6.59
CA ALA A 75 16.88 -12.40 -5.21
C ALA A 75 16.91 -10.87 -5.00
N LEU A 76 17.85 -10.17 -5.62
CA LEU A 76 18.04 -8.73 -5.39
C LEU A 76 16.78 -7.88 -5.64
N PRO A 77 15.98 -8.05 -6.72
CA PRO A 77 14.74 -7.30 -6.89
C PRO A 77 13.72 -7.52 -5.77
N TYR A 78 13.64 -8.73 -5.19
CA TYR A 78 12.76 -9.02 -4.07
C TYR A 78 13.24 -8.37 -2.79
N LEU A 79 14.53 -8.40 -2.52
CA LEU A 79 15.14 -7.79 -1.33
C LEU A 79 15.12 -6.26 -1.41
N LEU A 80 15.53 -5.66 -2.55
CA LEU A 80 15.67 -4.20 -2.70
C LEU A 80 14.34 -3.46 -2.83
N GLN A 81 13.28 -4.15 -3.26
CA GLN A 81 11.95 -3.55 -3.46
C GLN A 81 10.91 -4.10 -2.47
N GLY A 82 11.25 -5.11 -1.68
CA GLY A 82 10.33 -5.78 -0.76
C GLY A 82 9.13 -6.40 -1.49
N LYS A 83 9.34 -6.93 -2.71
CA LYS A 83 8.29 -7.58 -3.50
C LYS A 83 7.88 -8.90 -2.88
N ASN A 84 6.61 -9.24 -3.02
CA ASN A 84 6.07 -10.52 -2.61
C ASN A 84 5.97 -11.48 -3.81
N MET A 85 6.13 -12.77 -3.54
CA MET A 85 5.90 -13.87 -4.47
C MET A 85 4.53 -14.50 -4.23
N THR A 86 3.87 -14.96 -5.29
CA THR A 86 2.77 -15.92 -5.19
C THR A 86 3.33 -17.33 -4.92
N PRO A 87 2.51 -18.30 -4.47
CA PRO A 87 2.95 -19.68 -4.31
C PRO A 87 3.63 -20.25 -5.58
N LYS A 88 3.04 -20.00 -6.76
CA LYS A 88 3.59 -20.43 -8.06
C LYS A 88 4.95 -19.81 -8.36
N GLN A 89 5.13 -18.52 -8.08
CA GLN A 89 6.43 -17.86 -8.22
C GLN A 89 7.46 -18.36 -7.22
N ALA A 90 7.06 -18.63 -5.98
CA ALA A 90 7.94 -19.17 -4.96
C ALA A 90 8.41 -20.60 -5.33
N LEU A 91 7.52 -21.43 -5.91
CA LEU A 91 7.87 -22.75 -6.40
C LEU A 91 8.86 -22.67 -7.58
N SER A 92 8.58 -21.84 -8.59
CA SER A 92 9.46 -21.68 -9.75
C SER A 92 10.84 -21.09 -9.40
N ASN A 93 10.97 -20.42 -8.27
CA ASN A 93 12.20 -19.83 -7.75
C ASN A 93 12.88 -20.69 -6.66
N ASN A 94 12.46 -21.94 -6.46
CA ASN A 94 13.00 -22.86 -5.46
C ASN A 94 12.89 -22.40 -4.00
N ILE A 95 11.98 -21.47 -3.72
CA ILE A 95 11.74 -20.97 -2.35
C ILE A 95 10.87 -21.95 -1.56
N ILE A 96 9.99 -22.66 -2.24
CA ILE A 96 9.17 -23.73 -1.69
C ILE A 96 9.33 -25.00 -2.52
N HIS A 97 8.93 -26.14 -1.95
CA HIS A 97 9.11 -27.46 -2.58
C HIS A 97 7.81 -27.99 -3.20
N GLU A 98 6.65 -27.64 -2.62
CA GLU A 98 5.36 -28.16 -3.06
C GLU A 98 4.24 -27.16 -2.85
N ILE A 99 3.22 -27.22 -3.73
CA ILE A 99 1.91 -26.53 -3.56
C ILE A 99 0.87 -27.64 -3.46
N ALA A 100 0.02 -27.59 -2.44
CA ALA A 100 -1.03 -28.59 -2.20
C ALA A 100 -2.34 -27.96 -1.74
N PRO A 101 -3.48 -28.66 -1.77
CA PRO A 101 -4.72 -28.19 -1.14
C PRO A 101 -4.51 -27.79 0.33
N ALA A 102 -5.23 -26.77 0.80
CA ALA A 102 -5.00 -26.20 2.13
C ALA A 102 -5.21 -27.17 3.29
N ASP A 103 -6.07 -28.15 3.13
CA ASP A 103 -6.34 -29.23 4.06
C ASP A 103 -5.28 -30.35 4.04
N GLU A 104 -4.48 -30.44 2.98
CA GLU A 104 -3.45 -31.51 2.82
C GLU A 104 -2.04 -31.05 3.24
N ILE A 105 -1.75 -29.75 3.33
CA ILE A 105 -0.36 -29.26 3.51
C ILE A 105 0.33 -29.80 4.75
N VAL A 106 -0.42 -30.02 5.84
CA VAL A 106 0.15 -30.58 7.08
C VAL A 106 0.51 -32.06 6.90
N ASP A 107 -0.34 -32.82 6.23
CA ASP A 107 -0.08 -34.24 5.98
C ASP A 107 1.05 -34.45 4.97
N LYS A 108 1.17 -33.57 3.97
CA LYS A 108 2.33 -33.51 3.05
C LYS A 108 3.64 -33.26 3.81
N ALA A 109 3.64 -32.28 4.72
CA ALA A 109 4.81 -31.98 5.55
C ALA A 109 5.20 -33.17 6.44
N LYS A 110 4.23 -33.84 7.09
CA LYS A 110 4.45 -35.07 7.88
C LYS A 110 4.95 -36.21 7.01
N ALA A 111 4.32 -36.45 5.86
CA ALA A 111 4.69 -37.51 4.95
C ALA A 111 6.15 -37.38 4.49
N TRP A 112 6.61 -36.14 4.17
CA TRP A 112 7.99 -35.89 3.82
C TRP A 112 8.96 -36.25 4.95
N ILE A 113 8.63 -35.91 6.21
CA ILE A 113 9.46 -36.28 7.38
C ILE A 113 9.51 -37.81 7.55
N LEU A 114 8.34 -38.46 7.49
CA LEU A 114 8.24 -39.94 7.68
C LEU A 114 8.90 -40.72 6.55
N ALA A 115 8.98 -40.17 5.36
CA ALA A 115 9.70 -40.75 4.23
C ALA A 115 11.24 -40.63 4.33
N GLY A 116 11.77 -40.19 5.47
CA GLY A 116 13.20 -40.02 5.69
C GLY A 116 13.76 -38.68 5.20
N GLY A 117 12.99 -37.60 5.38
CA GLY A 117 13.39 -36.24 5.01
C GLY A 117 14.80 -35.89 5.53
N LYS A 118 15.59 -35.23 4.70
CA LYS A 118 16.97 -34.86 5.03
C LYS A 118 17.04 -33.66 5.93
N ALA A 119 17.78 -33.74 7.04
CA ALA A 119 18.05 -32.66 7.98
C ALA A 119 19.31 -31.87 7.58
N GLU A 120 19.42 -31.50 6.33
CA GLU A 120 20.57 -30.78 5.77
C GLU A 120 20.08 -29.71 4.77
N GLN A 121 20.54 -28.48 4.97
CA GLN A 121 20.25 -27.41 4.03
C GLN A 121 21.20 -27.45 2.82
N PRO A 122 20.80 -26.89 1.66
CA PRO A 122 21.67 -26.90 0.47
C PRO A 122 23.05 -26.28 0.73
N TRP A 123 23.12 -25.20 1.49
CA TRP A 123 24.37 -24.48 1.81
C TRP A 123 25.28 -25.23 2.83
N ASP A 124 24.83 -26.30 3.44
CA ASP A 124 25.62 -27.16 4.33
C ASP A 124 26.26 -28.33 3.58
N GLN A 125 25.83 -28.56 2.33
CA GLN A 125 26.37 -29.62 1.51
C GLN A 125 27.78 -29.30 1.02
N LYS A 126 28.64 -30.32 0.98
CA LYS A 126 29.96 -30.17 0.39
C LYS A 126 29.87 -29.70 -1.08
N ARG A 127 30.64 -28.69 -1.44
CA ARG A 127 30.70 -28.09 -2.77
C ARG A 127 29.40 -27.39 -3.22
N PHE A 128 28.55 -26.94 -2.27
CA PHE A 128 27.41 -26.13 -2.60
C PHE A 128 27.84 -24.90 -3.42
N LYS A 129 27.10 -24.59 -4.46
CA LYS A 129 27.25 -23.36 -5.26
C LYS A 129 25.93 -22.61 -5.35
N ILE A 130 25.99 -21.30 -5.21
CA ILE A 130 24.81 -20.44 -5.38
C ILE A 130 24.36 -20.50 -6.83
N PRO A 131 23.06 -20.72 -7.11
CA PRO A 131 22.53 -20.71 -8.47
C PRO A 131 22.86 -19.41 -9.21
N GLY A 132 23.31 -19.50 -10.46
CA GLY A 132 23.64 -18.33 -11.28
C GLY A 132 25.01 -17.70 -11.02
N GLY A 133 25.81 -18.27 -10.09
CA GLY A 133 27.19 -17.86 -9.85
C GLY A 133 27.49 -17.37 -8.43
N GLN A 134 28.75 -17.43 -8.07
CA GLN A 134 29.27 -16.94 -6.79
C GLN A 134 30.75 -16.54 -6.90
N GLY A 135 31.19 -15.69 -5.98
CA GLY A 135 32.57 -15.22 -5.92
C GLY A 135 32.82 -13.97 -6.77
N VAL A 136 33.86 -13.22 -6.39
CA VAL A 136 34.17 -11.88 -6.95
C VAL A 136 34.66 -11.90 -8.41
N TYR A 137 35.06 -13.06 -8.91
CA TYR A 137 35.52 -13.22 -10.30
C TYR A 137 34.47 -13.84 -11.22
N ASP A 138 33.29 -14.21 -10.70
CA ASP A 138 32.21 -14.71 -11.54
C ASP A 138 31.63 -13.58 -12.39
N PRO A 139 31.60 -13.71 -13.73
CA PRO A 139 31.15 -12.63 -14.62
C PRO A 139 29.73 -12.14 -14.32
N ASN A 140 28.81 -13.05 -13.95
CA ASN A 140 27.43 -12.71 -13.62
C ASN A 140 27.36 -11.87 -12.33
N ILE A 141 28.19 -12.22 -11.36
CA ILE A 141 28.28 -11.49 -10.09
C ILE A 141 28.89 -10.11 -10.29
N VAL A 142 30.02 -10.06 -11.03
CA VAL A 142 30.65 -8.78 -11.40
C VAL A 142 29.65 -7.85 -12.09
N GLN A 143 28.99 -8.34 -13.14
CA GLN A 143 28.00 -7.53 -13.88
C GLN A 143 26.85 -7.06 -12.97
N THR A 144 26.36 -7.93 -12.10
CA THR A 144 25.26 -7.60 -11.18
C THR A 144 25.64 -6.48 -10.24
N PHE A 145 26.80 -6.57 -9.58
CA PHE A 145 27.23 -5.58 -8.59
C PHE A 145 27.88 -4.33 -9.20
N MET A 146 28.23 -4.33 -10.47
CA MET A 146 28.56 -3.10 -11.22
C MET A 146 27.29 -2.27 -11.50
N GLY A 147 26.18 -2.89 -11.82
CA GLY A 147 24.94 -2.20 -12.19
C GLY A 147 24.00 -1.88 -11.02
N ALA A 148 23.83 -2.80 -10.07
CA ALA A 148 22.85 -2.67 -9.03
C ALA A 148 23.02 -1.44 -8.11
N PRO A 149 24.23 -1.04 -7.68
CA PRO A 149 24.42 0.18 -6.88
C PRO A 149 24.01 1.45 -7.62
N ALA A 150 24.37 1.59 -8.89
CA ALA A 150 24.02 2.76 -9.70
C ALA A 150 22.50 2.86 -9.92
N MET A 151 21.84 1.74 -10.19
CA MET A 151 20.38 1.68 -10.31
C MET A 151 19.69 2.03 -8.98
N THR A 152 20.18 1.49 -7.87
CA THR A 152 19.68 1.77 -6.52
C THR A 152 19.82 3.25 -6.18
N LEU A 153 20.98 3.85 -6.42
CA LEU A 153 21.23 5.28 -6.22
C LEU A 153 20.28 6.13 -7.07
N LYS A 154 20.09 5.78 -8.34
CA LYS A 154 19.15 6.49 -9.24
C LYS A 154 17.71 6.47 -8.69
N GLN A 155 17.27 5.34 -8.14
CA GLN A 155 15.89 5.16 -7.64
C GLN A 155 15.70 5.80 -6.25
N THR A 156 16.66 5.65 -5.36
CA THR A 156 16.52 6.04 -3.95
C THR A 156 17.09 7.43 -3.65
N LYS A 157 17.86 8.01 -4.57
CA LYS A 157 18.58 9.28 -4.36
C LYS A 157 19.40 9.28 -3.06
N ASN A 158 19.85 8.09 -2.66
CA ASN A 158 20.60 7.84 -1.42
C ASN A 158 19.83 8.16 -0.10
N ASN A 159 18.49 8.25 -0.18
CA ASN A 159 17.67 8.55 1.01
C ASN A 159 17.28 7.29 1.82
N TYR A 160 17.58 6.10 1.30
CA TYR A 160 17.17 4.82 1.90
C TYR A 160 18.38 3.91 2.14
N PRO A 161 19.08 4.07 3.27
CA PRO A 161 20.32 3.32 3.55
C PRO A 161 20.13 1.80 3.56
N ALA A 162 18.94 1.30 3.89
CA ALA A 162 18.63 -0.13 3.88
C ALA A 162 18.90 -0.80 2.54
N THR A 163 18.68 -0.11 1.41
CA THR A 163 18.94 -0.68 0.08
C THR A 163 20.43 -0.89 -0.17
N VAL A 164 21.28 0.02 0.29
CA VAL A 164 22.74 -0.13 0.22
C VAL A 164 23.20 -1.24 1.16
N ALA A 165 22.66 -1.29 2.38
CA ALA A 165 22.95 -2.33 3.35
C ALA A 165 22.60 -3.74 2.84
N ILE A 166 21.48 -3.90 2.12
CA ILE A 166 21.10 -5.17 1.45
C ILE A 166 22.15 -5.55 0.41
N LEU A 167 22.54 -4.61 -0.46
CA LEU A 167 23.55 -4.88 -1.49
C LEU A 167 24.87 -5.32 -0.85
N SER A 168 25.32 -4.63 0.20
CA SER A 168 26.54 -4.95 0.92
C SER A 168 26.45 -6.31 1.63
N ALA A 169 25.34 -6.57 2.34
CA ALA A 169 25.13 -7.85 3.04
C ALA A 169 25.11 -9.05 2.08
N VAL A 170 24.51 -8.90 0.91
CA VAL A 170 24.50 -9.96 -0.13
C VAL A 170 25.89 -10.09 -0.76
N TYR A 171 26.55 -8.98 -1.09
CA TYR A 171 27.88 -8.99 -1.71
C TYR A 171 28.96 -9.59 -0.81
N GLU A 172 29.00 -9.21 0.46
CA GLU A 172 29.97 -9.78 1.40
C GLU A 172 29.59 -11.25 1.73
N GLY A 173 28.30 -11.50 2.00
CA GLY A 173 27.85 -12.79 2.49
C GLY A 173 27.91 -13.93 1.47
N HIS A 174 27.78 -13.65 0.15
CA HIS A 174 27.83 -14.73 -0.86
C HIS A 174 29.21 -15.36 -1.00
N GLN A 175 30.24 -14.69 -0.51
CA GLN A 175 31.64 -15.14 -0.53
C GLN A 175 32.02 -15.99 0.69
N LEU A 176 31.15 -16.05 1.69
CA LEU A 176 31.43 -16.60 3.01
C LEU A 176 30.57 -17.85 3.28
N PRO A 177 31.03 -18.74 4.17
CA PRO A 177 30.16 -19.76 4.75
C PRO A 177 28.93 -19.14 5.39
N ILE A 178 27.82 -19.88 5.41
CA ILE A 178 26.52 -19.36 5.86
C ILE A 178 26.58 -18.74 7.27
N ASP A 179 27.30 -19.36 8.19
CA ASP A 179 27.37 -18.90 9.58
C ASP A 179 28.02 -17.49 9.67
N THR A 180 29.14 -17.27 9.00
CA THR A 180 29.78 -15.96 8.91
C THR A 180 28.95 -14.96 8.11
N ALA A 181 28.28 -15.41 7.05
CA ALA A 181 27.39 -14.57 6.25
C ALA A 181 26.19 -14.06 7.07
N LEU A 182 25.65 -14.85 7.99
CA LEU A 182 24.60 -14.43 8.93
C LEU A 182 25.08 -13.38 9.94
N GLU A 183 26.37 -13.40 10.30
CA GLU A 183 26.98 -12.35 11.14
C GLU A 183 27.11 -11.04 10.36
N VAL A 184 27.49 -11.09 9.09
CA VAL A 184 27.50 -9.94 8.17
C VAL A 184 26.11 -9.31 8.07
N GLU A 185 25.07 -10.11 7.85
CA GLU A 185 23.69 -9.63 7.85
C GLU A 185 23.32 -8.94 9.17
N SER A 186 23.65 -9.58 10.30
CA SER A 186 23.37 -9.03 11.64
C SER A 186 24.03 -7.68 11.88
N LYS A 187 25.26 -7.48 11.39
CA LYS A 187 25.98 -6.20 11.44
C LYS A 187 25.23 -5.11 10.68
N TYR A 188 24.84 -5.38 9.42
CA TYR A 188 24.10 -4.42 8.60
C TYR A 188 22.70 -4.16 9.15
N PHE A 189 22.01 -5.18 9.65
CA PHE A 189 20.70 -5.03 10.31
C PHE A 189 20.80 -4.09 11.53
N THR A 190 21.82 -4.30 12.39
CA THR A 190 22.04 -3.47 13.57
C THR A 190 22.29 -2.01 13.19
N GLN A 191 23.07 -1.76 12.14
CA GLN A 191 23.28 -0.40 11.63
C GLN A 191 21.98 0.29 11.21
N GLN A 192 21.05 -0.45 10.56
CA GLN A 192 19.77 0.13 10.14
C GLN A 192 18.86 0.43 11.34
N ILE A 193 18.73 -0.49 12.28
CA ILE A 193 17.83 -0.32 13.43
C ILE A 193 18.31 0.77 14.39
N MET A 194 19.63 0.96 14.49
CA MET A 194 20.24 2.02 15.29
C MET A 194 20.30 3.38 14.58
N GLY A 195 20.06 3.40 13.27
CA GLY A 195 20.00 4.62 12.47
C GLY A 195 18.69 5.38 12.66
N SER A 196 18.62 6.62 12.14
CA SER A 196 17.42 7.47 12.25
C SER A 196 16.33 7.13 11.22
N VAL A 197 16.68 6.54 10.07
CA VAL A 197 15.75 6.34 8.95
C VAL A 197 14.72 5.26 9.26
N ALA A 198 15.15 4.09 9.72
CA ALA A 198 14.24 2.98 9.99
C ALA A 198 13.19 3.30 11.08
N PRO A 199 13.52 3.86 12.26
CA PRO A 199 12.52 4.24 13.25
C PRO A 199 11.50 5.26 12.72
N ASN A 200 11.94 6.23 11.91
CA ASN A 200 11.05 7.23 11.31
C ASN A 200 10.13 6.62 10.24
N MET A 201 10.63 5.73 9.39
CA MET A 201 9.82 5.00 8.42
C MET A 201 8.81 4.08 9.12
N ILE A 202 9.23 3.32 10.14
CA ILE A 202 8.34 2.46 10.93
C ILE A 202 7.24 3.29 11.59
N ARG A 203 7.60 4.41 12.23
CA ARG A 203 6.63 5.31 12.86
C ARG A 203 5.60 5.80 11.85
N THR A 204 6.04 6.25 10.66
CA THR A 204 5.16 6.85 9.67
C THR A 204 4.37 5.80 8.88
N LEU A 205 5.08 4.83 8.28
CA LEU A 205 4.50 3.91 7.30
C LEU A 205 3.82 2.68 7.94
N PHE A 206 4.14 2.38 9.20
CA PHE A 206 3.53 1.25 9.91
C PHE A 206 2.66 1.70 11.08
N VAL A 207 3.23 2.39 12.08
CA VAL A 207 2.48 2.75 13.29
C VAL A 207 1.39 3.78 13.02
N ASN A 208 1.77 4.94 12.42
CA ASN A 208 0.84 6.04 12.18
C ASN A 208 -0.16 5.70 11.08
N LYS A 209 0.29 5.00 10.02
CA LYS A 209 -0.62 4.52 8.97
C LYS A 209 -1.69 3.59 9.54
N ASN A 210 -1.32 2.60 10.37
CA ASN A 210 -2.30 1.72 11.03
C ASN A 210 -3.26 2.49 11.93
N LYS A 211 -2.79 3.52 12.63
CA LYS A 211 -3.65 4.40 13.43
C LYS A 211 -4.63 5.17 12.56
N ALA A 212 -4.17 5.71 11.43
CA ALA A 212 -5.01 6.43 10.48
C ALA A 212 -6.07 5.51 9.85
N ASP A 213 -5.67 4.32 9.39
CA ASP A 213 -6.58 3.33 8.80
C ASP A 213 -7.64 2.83 9.80
N LYS A 214 -7.30 2.77 11.10
CA LYS A 214 -8.24 2.46 12.20
C LYS A 214 -9.08 3.67 12.64
N LEU A 215 -8.92 4.81 12.00
CA LEU A 215 -9.65 6.05 12.28
C LEU A 215 -9.58 6.46 13.77
N ILE A 216 -8.41 6.41 14.41
CA ILE A 216 -8.30 6.72 15.84
C ILE A 216 -8.66 8.17 16.20
N ARG A 217 -8.68 9.08 15.21
CA ARG A 217 -9.12 10.48 15.36
C ARG A 217 -10.63 10.67 15.16
N ARG A 218 -11.36 9.60 14.81
CA ARG A 218 -12.81 9.67 14.66
C ARG A 218 -13.48 9.88 16.01
N PRO A 219 -14.38 10.86 16.15
CA PRO A 219 -15.18 11.04 17.35
C PRO A 219 -15.96 9.77 17.70
N LYS A 220 -15.86 9.33 18.96
CA LYS A 220 -16.46 8.06 19.42
C LYS A 220 -17.98 8.15 19.62
N ASP A 221 -18.45 9.32 19.96
CA ASP A 221 -19.86 9.57 20.28
C ASP A 221 -20.74 9.79 19.03
N GLN A 222 -20.10 9.82 17.86
CA GLN A 222 -20.80 9.92 16.57
C GLN A 222 -21.11 8.55 16.00
N PRO A 223 -22.36 8.30 15.53
CA PRO A 223 -22.72 7.04 14.86
C PRO A 223 -21.91 6.84 13.58
N GLU A 224 -21.80 5.61 13.08
CA GLU A 224 -21.19 5.36 11.78
C GLU A 224 -22.06 5.95 10.65
N MET A 225 -21.47 6.79 9.80
CA MET A 225 -22.17 7.58 8.78
C MET A 225 -21.73 7.18 7.38
N LYS A 226 -22.33 6.11 6.83
CA LYS A 226 -22.07 5.71 5.44
C LYS A 226 -22.62 6.73 4.46
N THR A 227 -21.80 7.12 3.49
CA THR A 227 -22.22 7.95 2.36
C THR A 227 -22.96 7.08 1.34
N LYS A 228 -24.19 7.46 1.01
CA LYS A 228 -25.03 6.78 -0.01
C LYS A 228 -25.07 7.57 -1.31
N LYS A 229 -25.23 8.88 -1.23
CA LYS A 229 -25.32 9.80 -2.37
C LYS A 229 -24.38 10.99 -2.18
N LEU A 230 -23.41 11.11 -3.08
CA LEU A 230 -22.40 12.19 -3.10
C LEU A 230 -22.76 13.21 -4.16
N GLY A 231 -22.83 14.49 -3.78
CA GLY A 231 -22.79 15.59 -4.73
C GLY A 231 -21.35 16.01 -5.00
N MET A 232 -20.87 15.82 -6.21
CA MET A 232 -19.55 16.22 -6.64
C MET A 232 -19.63 17.46 -7.52
N LEU A 233 -19.13 18.59 -7.03
CA LEU A 233 -19.20 19.89 -7.69
C LEU A 233 -17.86 20.18 -8.38
N GLY A 234 -17.93 20.36 -9.70
CA GLY A 234 -16.76 20.42 -10.58
C GLY A 234 -16.35 19.05 -11.11
N ALA A 235 -16.41 18.89 -12.42
CA ALA A 235 -16.10 17.64 -13.13
C ALA A 235 -14.69 17.66 -13.79
N GLY A 236 -13.82 18.57 -13.35
CA GLY A 236 -12.43 18.61 -13.75
C GLY A 236 -11.63 17.39 -13.28
N LEU A 237 -10.29 17.42 -13.44
CA LEU A 237 -9.42 16.29 -13.13
C LEU A 237 -9.63 15.72 -11.72
N MET A 238 -9.75 16.58 -10.70
CA MET A 238 -9.96 16.16 -9.32
C MET A 238 -11.36 15.60 -9.10
N GLY A 239 -12.41 16.34 -9.51
CA GLY A 239 -13.79 15.89 -9.33
C GLY A 239 -14.13 14.63 -10.09
N ALA A 240 -13.65 14.47 -11.31
CA ALA A 240 -13.78 13.21 -12.08
C ALA A 240 -13.13 12.03 -11.36
N GLY A 241 -11.94 12.23 -10.79
CA GLY A 241 -11.24 11.20 -10.02
C GLY A 241 -11.95 10.85 -8.72
N ILE A 242 -12.49 11.85 -7.99
CA ILE A 242 -13.28 11.64 -6.76
C ILE A 242 -14.58 10.91 -7.09
N ALA A 243 -15.28 11.28 -8.16
CA ALA A 243 -16.47 10.59 -8.65
C ALA A 243 -16.19 9.11 -8.95
N TYR A 244 -15.07 8.83 -9.63
CA TYR A 244 -14.67 7.44 -9.91
C TYR A 244 -14.47 6.59 -8.65
N VAL A 245 -13.69 7.07 -7.69
CA VAL A 245 -13.40 6.29 -6.47
C VAL A 245 -14.63 6.13 -5.59
N SER A 246 -15.53 7.11 -5.58
CA SER A 246 -16.82 7.05 -4.88
C SER A 246 -17.77 6.03 -5.50
N ALA A 247 -17.96 6.07 -6.83
CA ALA A 247 -18.78 5.10 -7.54
C ALA A 247 -18.22 3.67 -7.43
N LYS A 248 -16.88 3.52 -7.42
CA LYS A 248 -16.21 2.25 -7.18
C LYS A 248 -16.47 1.67 -5.78
N ALA A 249 -16.75 2.52 -4.80
CA ALA A 249 -17.18 2.12 -3.47
C ALA A 249 -18.69 1.88 -3.34
N GLY A 250 -19.45 1.98 -4.44
CA GLY A 250 -20.89 1.77 -4.49
C GLY A 250 -21.73 2.99 -4.11
N ILE A 251 -21.14 4.18 -4.10
CA ILE A 251 -21.81 5.45 -3.80
C ILE A 251 -22.42 6.00 -5.08
N GLU A 252 -23.69 6.43 -5.03
CA GLU A 252 -24.30 7.22 -6.09
C GLU A 252 -23.63 8.61 -6.15
N VAL A 253 -23.28 9.07 -7.34
CA VAL A 253 -22.57 10.33 -7.55
C VAL A 253 -23.35 11.23 -8.50
N ILE A 254 -23.77 12.39 -8.02
CA ILE A 254 -24.26 13.46 -8.86
C ILE A 254 -23.05 14.33 -9.23
N LEU A 255 -22.62 14.25 -10.49
CA LEU A 255 -21.45 14.98 -10.98
C LEU A 255 -21.90 16.26 -11.67
N LEU A 256 -21.85 17.36 -10.94
CA LEU A 256 -22.33 18.66 -11.38
C LEU A 256 -21.19 19.52 -11.92
N ASP A 257 -21.39 20.11 -13.10
CA ASP A 257 -20.54 21.18 -13.63
C ASP A 257 -21.40 22.28 -14.27
N ARG A 258 -20.82 23.42 -14.62
CA ARG A 258 -21.53 24.55 -15.24
C ARG A 258 -22.10 24.22 -16.62
N GLU A 259 -21.50 23.30 -17.34
CA GLU A 259 -21.93 22.83 -18.66
C GLU A 259 -21.98 21.29 -18.67
N LEU A 260 -23.03 20.73 -19.29
CA LEU A 260 -23.23 19.29 -19.35
C LEU A 260 -22.08 18.57 -20.07
N GLU A 261 -21.44 19.23 -21.03
CA GLU A 261 -20.26 18.70 -21.71
C GLU A 261 -19.13 18.43 -20.74
N PHE A 262 -18.84 19.34 -19.80
CA PHE A 262 -17.78 19.14 -18.80
C PHE A 262 -18.16 18.03 -17.83
N ALA A 263 -19.40 17.97 -17.38
CA ALA A 263 -19.89 16.89 -16.52
C ALA A 263 -19.75 15.51 -17.21
N ASN A 264 -20.09 15.43 -18.50
CA ASN A 264 -19.92 14.20 -19.30
C ASN A 264 -18.44 13.82 -19.47
N LYS A 265 -17.54 14.77 -19.77
CA LYS A 265 -16.09 14.54 -19.83
C LYS A 265 -15.55 13.99 -18.50
N GLY A 266 -16.07 14.48 -17.38
CA GLY A 266 -15.74 13.94 -16.05
C GLY A 266 -16.16 12.47 -15.90
N LYS A 267 -17.33 12.09 -16.40
CA LYS A 267 -17.77 10.68 -16.43
C LYS A 267 -16.91 9.82 -17.38
N ASP A 268 -16.51 10.37 -18.54
CA ASP A 268 -15.66 9.68 -19.51
C ASP A 268 -14.26 9.38 -18.97
N TYR A 269 -13.75 10.18 -18.02
CA TYR A 269 -12.53 9.83 -17.27
C TYR A 269 -12.67 8.46 -16.58
N SER A 270 -13.81 8.21 -15.94
CA SER A 270 -14.11 6.92 -15.31
C SER A 270 -14.20 5.79 -16.34
N ARG A 271 -14.85 6.04 -17.49
CA ARG A 271 -14.94 5.11 -18.62
C ARG A 271 -13.56 4.68 -19.12
N ALA A 272 -12.67 5.64 -19.35
CA ALA A 272 -11.31 5.38 -19.83
C ALA A 272 -10.47 4.51 -18.87
N ILE A 273 -10.65 4.68 -17.55
CA ILE A 273 -10.01 3.81 -16.55
C ILE A 273 -10.54 2.38 -16.64
N LEU A 274 -11.87 2.24 -16.75
CA LEU A 274 -12.54 0.93 -16.79
C LEU A 274 -12.20 0.16 -18.07
N GLU A 275 -12.18 0.80 -19.24
CA GLU A 275 -11.76 0.21 -20.52
C GLU A 275 -10.32 -0.33 -20.44
N LYS A 276 -9.39 0.44 -19.87
CA LYS A 276 -8.01 -0.03 -19.61
C LYS A 276 -8.02 -1.24 -18.66
N GLY A 277 -8.94 -1.25 -17.68
CA GLY A 277 -9.12 -2.36 -16.74
C GLY A 277 -9.60 -3.63 -17.45
N ILE A 278 -10.59 -3.51 -18.35
CA ILE A 278 -11.15 -4.61 -19.15
C ILE A 278 -10.06 -5.21 -20.06
N LYS A 279 -9.34 -4.36 -20.82
CA LYS A 279 -8.22 -4.79 -21.68
C LYS A 279 -7.14 -5.57 -20.90
N ARG A 280 -6.94 -5.24 -19.61
CA ARG A 280 -5.99 -5.92 -18.72
C ARG A 280 -6.61 -7.06 -17.91
N LYS A 281 -7.85 -7.48 -18.19
CA LYS A 281 -8.59 -8.53 -17.47
C LYS A 281 -8.71 -8.30 -15.95
N LYS A 282 -8.73 -7.03 -15.51
CA LYS A 282 -8.87 -6.65 -14.10
C LYS A 282 -10.33 -6.40 -13.69
N THR A 283 -11.22 -6.19 -14.64
CA THR A 283 -12.67 -6.02 -14.45
C THR A 283 -13.41 -6.54 -15.67
N THR A 284 -14.73 -6.72 -15.57
CA THR A 284 -15.64 -7.13 -16.66
C THR A 284 -16.44 -5.95 -17.17
N GLN A 285 -17.02 -6.06 -18.38
CA GLN A 285 -17.90 -5.04 -18.94
C GLN A 285 -19.09 -4.77 -18.02
N GLU A 286 -19.77 -5.82 -17.54
CA GLU A 286 -20.90 -5.72 -16.61
C GLU A 286 -20.57 -4.88 -15.35
N LYS A 287 -19.44 -5.14 -14.73
CA LYS A 287 -18.98 -4.36 -13.55
C LYS A 287 -18.65 -2.92 -13.90
N ALA A 288 -18.13 -2.68 -15.09
CA ALA A 288 -17.85 -1.34 -15.58
C ALA A 288 -19.15 -0.55 -15.81
N ASP A 289 -20.14 -1.14 -16.46
CA ASP A 289 -21.44 -0.53 -16.74
C ASP A 289 -22.21 -0.24 -15.44
N LYS A 290 -22.18 -1.16 -14.48
CA LYS A 290 -22.73 -0.95 -13.14
C LYS A 290 -22.07 0.23 -12.41
N LEU A 291 -20.75 0.39 -12.50
CA LEU A 291 -20.06 1.52 -11.89
C LEU A 291 -20.43 2.84 -12.59
N LEU A 292 -20.45 2.85 -13.92
CA LEU A 292 -20.79 4.06 -14.70
C LEU A 292 -22.26 4.50 -14.50
N SER A 293 -23.17 3.57 -14.22
CA SER A 293 -24.57 3.89 -13.91
C SER A 293 -24.73 4.65 -12.58
N LEU A 294 -23.77 4.54 -11.67
CA LEU A 294 -23.75 5.29 -10.41
C LEU A 294 -23.34 6.76 -10.58
N ILE A 295 -22.78 7.17 -11.72
CA ILE A 295 -22.35 8.54 -11.96
C ILE A 295 -23.37 9.22 -12.88
N LYS A 296 -24.11 10.19 -12.33
CA LYS A 296 -25.09 11.01 -13.07
C LYS A 296 -24.50 12.40 -13.35
N PRO A 297 -24.10 12.71 -14.59
CA PRO A 297 -23.70 14.04 -14.99
C PRO A 297 -24.90 14.99 -14.99
N THR A 298 -24.75 16.22 -14.52
CA THR A 298 -25.81 17.25 -14.51
C THR A 298 -25.26 18.65 -14.48
N THR A 299 -26.12 19.64 -14.81
CA THR A 299 -25.92 21.08 -14.59
C THR A 299 -26.91 21.64 -13.60
N ASP A 300 -27.90 20.84 -13.18
CA ASP A 300 -28.99 21.28 -12.31
C ASP A 300 -28.66 20.99 -10.84
N TYR A 301 -28.66 22.04 -10.02
CA TYR A 301 -28.48 21.92 -8.57
C TYR A 301 -29.61 21.13 -7.89
N ALA A 302 -30.82 21.11 -8.45
CA ALA A 302 -31.92 20.34 -7.90
C ALA A 302 -31.62 18.83 -7.82
N ASP A 303 -30.78 18.31 -8.71
CA ASP A 303 -30.33 16.90 -8.67
C ASP A 303 -29.54 16.54 -7.40
N LEU A 304 -29.00 17.53 -6.69
CA LEU A 304 -28.28 17.36 -5.42
C LEU A 304 -29.20 17.06 -4.24
N GLU A 305 -30.52 17.18 -4.41
CA GLU A 305 -31.48 16.80 -3.38
C GLU A 305 -31.24 15.36 -2.89
N GLY A 306 -31.25 15.17 -1.55
CA GLY A 306 -30.99 13.89 -0.91
C GLY A 306 -29.52 13.48 -0.90
N CYS A 307 -28.57 14.31 -1.33
CA CYS A 307 -27.16 14.08 -1.08
C CYS A 307 -26.86 14.17 0.43
N ASP A 308 -26.08 13.23 0.94
CA ASP A 308 -25.67 13.18 2.35
C ASP A 308 -24.22 13.64 2.58
N LEU A 309 -23.50 13.89 1.49
CA LEU A 309 -22.18 14.51 1.46
C LEU A 309 -22.03 15.30 0.16
N ILE A 310 -21.50 16.51 0.26
CA ILE A 310 -21.05 17.30 -0.89
C ILE A 310 -19.53 17.39 -0.85
N ILE A 311 -18.90 17.32 -2.01
CA ILE A 311 -17.48 17.66 -2.17
C ILE A 311 -17.36 18.62 -3.35
N GLU A 312 -16.80 19.81 -3.13
CA GLU A 312 -16.53 20.74 -4.20
C GLU A 312 -15.05 20.69 -4.62
N ALA A 313 -14.82 20.68 -5.92
CA ALA A 313 -13.52 20.78 -6.57
C ALA A 313 -13.61 21.72 -7.78
N VAL A 314 -14.25 22.87 -7.56
CA VAL A 314 -14.39 23.96 -8.54
C VAL A 314 -13.13 24.82 -8.59
N LEU A 315 -13.13 25.87 -9.42
CA LEU A 315 -12.02 26.80 -9.55
C LEU A 315 -11.54 27.31 -8.17
N GLU A 316 -10.22 27.41 -7.98
CA GLU A 316 -9.57 27.80 -6.73
C GLU A 316 -9.70 29.35 -6.52
N ASP A 317 -10.92 29.83 -6.48
CA ASP A 317 -11.29 31.23 -6.26
C ASP A 317 -12.32 31.32 -5.14
N PRO A 318 -12.09 32.15 -4.09
CA PRO A 318 -13.00 32.26 -2.95
C PRO A 318 -14.43 32.68 -3.31
N LYS A 319 -14.62 33.56 -4.32
CA LYS A 319 -15.93 34.04 -4.73
C LYS A 319 -16.71 32.94 -5.45
N VAL A 320 -16.04 32.19 -6.34
CA VAL A 320 -16.65 31.05 -7.04
C VAL A 320 -17.05 29.95 -6.04
N LYS A 321 -16.18 29.64 -5.06
CA LYS A 321 -16.49 28.66 -4.02
C LYS A 321 -17.65 29.10 -3.13
N ALA A 322 -17.71 30.38 -2.78
CA ALA A 322 -18.82 30.96 -1.99
C ALA A 322 -20.17 30.88 -2.73
N ASP A 323 -20.21 31.24 -4.00
CA ASP A 323 -21.43 31.17 -4.84
C ASP A 323 -21.93 29.72 -4.97
N VAL A 324 -21.01 28.77 -5.27
CA VAL A 324 -21.33 27.35 -5.38
C VAL A 324 -21.81 26.79 -4.04
N THR A 325 -21.19 27.15 -2.93
CA THR A 325 -21.60 26.73 -1.58
C THR A 325 -23.04 27.15 -1.29
N GLN A 326 -23.36 28.43 -1.51
CA GLN A 326 -24.70 28.97 -1.26
C GLN A 326 -25.77 28.31 -2.14
N LYS A 327 -25.51 28.16 -3.43
CA LYS A 327 -26.44 27.49 -4.37
C LYS A 327 -26.70 26.03 -3.97
N THR A 328 -25.68 25.34 -3.55
CA THR A 328 -25.78 23.91 -3.15
C THR A 328 -26.59 23.80 -1.85
N GLN A 329 -26.29 24.60 -0.85
CA GLN A 329 -26.97 24.55 0.45
C GLN A 329 -28.44 24.98 0.42
N ALA A 330 -28.87 25.65 -0.64
CA ALA A 330 -30.29 25.95 -0.88
C ALA A 330 -31.12 24.70 -1.26
N VAL A 331 -30.50 23.60 -1.69
CA VAL A 331 -31.20 22.42 -2.24
C VAL A 331 -30.89 21.13 -1.50
N VAL A 332 -29.76 21.04 -0.77
CA VAL A 332 -29.41 19.85 -0.01
C VAL A 332 -30.08 19.85 1.38
N PRO A 333 -30.26 18.66 2.01
CA PRO A 333 -30.79 18.59 3.37
C PRO A 333 -29.92 19.36 4.38
N GLU A 334 -30.53 19.95 5.40
CA GLU A 334 -29.85 20.68 6.48
C GLU A 334 -28.73 19.90 7.17
N GLY A 335 -28.87 18.56 7.25
CA GLY A 335 -27.87 17.63 7.81
C GLY A 335 -26.71 17.29 6.88
N CYS A 336 -26.68 17.77 5.64
CA CYS A 336 -25.66 17.45 4.66
C CYS A 336 -24.30 18.07 5.02
N ILE A 337 -23.25 17.23 5.05
CA ILE A 337 -21.88 17.72 5.28
C ILE A 337 -21.30 18.24 3.96
N TYR A 338 -20.66 19.40 4.04
CA TYR A 338 -20.06 20.08 2.90
C TYR A 338 -18.53 20.04 2.98
N GLY A 339 -17.91 19.37 2.04
CA GLY A 339 -16.45 19.23 1.92
C GLY A 339 -15.86 20.09 0.81
N SER A 340 -14.74 20.76 1.08
CA SER A 340 -13.95 21.46 0.05
C SER A 340 -12.68 20.69 -0.27
N ASN A 341 -12.40 20.48 -1.56
CA ASN A 341 -11.14 19.89 -2.04
C ASN A 341 -10.08 20.96 -2.35
N THR A 342 -10.20 22.15 -1.78
CA THR A 342 -9.16 23.18 -1.92
C THR A 342 -7.79 22.65 -1.52
N SER A 343 -6.76 23.13 -2.20
CA SER A 343 -5.36 22.75 -1.88
C SER A 343 -4.63 23.76 -1.00
N THR A 344 -5.12 25.01 -0.95
CA THR A 344 -4.38 26.10 -0.31
C THR A 344 -5.23 27.10 0.49
N LEU A 345 -6.53 27.21 0.17
CA LEU A 345 -7.40 28.20 0.82
C LEU A 345 -7.81 27.72 2.22
N PRO A 346 -7.71 28.57 3.26
CA PRO A 346 -8.10 28.20 4.61
C PRO A 346 -9.59 27.77 4.68
N ILE A 347 -9.85 26.64 5.28
CA ILE A 347 -11.21 26.10 5.43
C ILE A 347 -12.08 27.03 6.27
N SER A 348 -11.54 27.63 7.35
CA SER A 348 -12.26 28.62 8.17
C SER A 348 -12.68 29.87 7.38
N MET A 349 -11.95 30.23 6.32
CA MET A 349 -12.33 31.32 5.44
C MET A 349 -13.48 30.93 4.51
N LEU A 350 -13.40 29.73 3.90
CA LEU A 350 -14.42 29.20 3.00
C LEU A 350 -15.74 28.92 3.72
N ALA A 351 -15.65 28.38 4.94
CA ALA A 351 -16.80 28.06 5.79
C ALA A 351 -17.72 29.26 6.08
N LYS A 352 -17.22 30.52 6.02
CA LYS A 352 -18.02 31.71 6.19
C LYS A 352 -19.14 31.88 5.15
N ALA A 353 -19.02 31.26 4.00
CA ALA A 353 -20.07 31.23 2.98
C ALA A 353 -21.14 30.16 3.25
N SER A 354 -20.89 29.26 4.20
CA SER A 354 -21.81 28.21 4.61
C SER A 354 -22.90 28.72 5.55
N GLN A 355 -24.09 28.16 5.48
CA GLN A 355 -25.19 28.42 6.44
C GLN A 355 -24.84 27.89 7.84
N ASP A 356 -24.09 26.81 7.93
CA ASP A 356 -23.59 26.18 9.16
C ASP A 356 -22.12 25.83 9.02
N GLU A 357 -21.23 26.61 9.65
CA GLU A 357 -19.80 26.39 9.61
C GLU A 357 -19.40 25.04 10.28
N SER A 358 -20.24 24.53 11.20
CA SER A 358 -19.95 23.25 11.89
C SER A 358 -20.04 22.06 10.94
N LYS A 359 -20.76 22.18 9.83
CA LYS A 359 -20.92 21.16 8.79
C LYS A 359 -19.96 21.32 7.62
N PHE A 360 -19.07 22.31 7.68
CA PHE A 360 -18.08 22.59 6.64
C PHE A 360 -16.70 22.03 7.03
N ILE A 361 -16.06 21.27 6.10
CA ILE A 361 -14.79 20.60 6.35
C ILE A 361 -13.91 20.55 5.08
N GLY A 362 -12.58 20.50 5.24
CA GLY A 362 -11.69 20.25 4.12
C GLY A 362 -11.53 18.74 3.87
N ILE A 363 -11.60 18.33 2.60
CA ILE A 363 -11.37 16.94 2.15
C ILE A 363 -10.45 17.00 0.93
N HIS A 364 -9.15 17.12 1.17
CA HIS A 364 -8.16 17.35 0.15
C HIS A 364 -7.58 16.04 -0.40
N PHE A 365 -7.85 15.79 -1.67
CA PHE A 365 -7.34 14.65 -2.43
C PHE A 365 -6.07 15.01 -3.20
N PHE A 366 -5.31 13.99 -3.58
CA PHE A 366 -4.09 14.13 -4.37
C PHE A 366 -4.26 13.52 -5.77
N SER A 367 -3.69 14.17 -6.77
CA SER A 367 -3.72 13.71 -8.17
C SER A 367 -2.61 12.68 -8.46
N PRO A 368 -2.89 11.62 -9.22
CA PRO A 368 -4.21 11.15 -9.69
C PRO A 368 -5.02 10.47 -8.58
N VAL A 369 -6.28 10.85 -8.40
CA VAL A 369 -7.11 10.40 -7.27
C VAL A 369 -7.26 8.87 -7.21
N ASP A 370 -7.34 8.20 -8.36
CA ASP A 370 -7.48 6.74 -8.43
C ASP A 370 -6.24 5.97 -7.94
N LYS A 371 -5.08 6.63 -7.87
CA LYS A 371 -3.78 6.02 -7.48
C LYS A 371 -3.28 6.49 -6.12
N MET A 372 -3.55 7.74 -5.76
CA MET A 372 -3.05 8.32 -4.52
C MET A 372 -3.89 7.86 -3.32
N PRO A 373 -3.27 7.18 -2.32
CA PRO A 373 -4.02 6.62 -1.20
C PRO A 373 -4.36 7.62 -0.10
N LEU A 374 -3.64 8.73 0.00
CA LEU A 374 -3.76 9.71 1.07
C LEU A 374 -4.90 10.70 0.80
N VAL A 375 -5.61 11.10 1.87
CA VAL A 375 -6.55 12.22 1.91
C VAL A 375 -6.31 13.03 3.17
N GLU A 376 -6.13 14.34 3.06
CA GLU A 376 -6.13 15.25 4.20
C GLU A 376 -7.55 15.65 4.57
N ILE A 377 -7.87 15.53 5.85
CA ILE A 377 -9.10 16.05 6.44
C ILE A 377 -8.72 17.27 7.24
N ILE A 378 -9.16 18.44 6.80
CA ILE A 378 -8.76 19.73 7.37
C ILE A 378 -9.89 20.27 8.26
N MET A 379 -9.59 20.43 9.54
CA MET A 379 -10.49 20.98 10.53
C MET A 379 -10.41 22.51 10.50
N GLY A 380 -11.47 23.17 9.99
CA GLY A 380 -11.65 24.59 10.17
C GLY A 380 -11.92 24.94 11.63
N LYS A 381 -11.86 26.24 11.97
CA LYS A 381 -12.01 26.72 13.36
C LYS A 381 -13.34 26.28 14.01
N ASN A 382 -14.42 26.29 13.23
CA ASN A 382 -15.77 25.98 13.70
C ASN A 382 -16.29 24.63 13.17
N THR A 383 -15.47 23.84 12.47
CA THR A 383 -15.86 22.50 12.00
C THR A 383 -16.24 21.60 13.16
N GLY A 384 -17.42 20.99 13.10
CA GLY A 384 -17.97 20.12 14.14
C GLY A 384 -17.48 18.67 14.07
N GLU A 385 -17.72 17.94 15.14
CA GLU A 385 -17.35 16.52 15.24
C GLU A 385 -18.15 15.63 14.28
N GLU A 386 -19.39 15.98 13.97
CA GLU A 386 -20.22 15.28 12.99
C GLU A 386 -19.58 15.34 11.59
N ALA A 387 -19.12 16.52 11.17
CA ALA A 387 -18.44 16.71 9.90
C ALA A 387 -17.13 15.89 9.83
N LEU A 388 -16.35 15.89 10.92
CA LEU A 388 -15.13 15.09 11.03
C LEU A 388 -15.45 13.60 10.92
N ALA A 389 -16.44 13.10 11.64
CA ALA A 389 -16.84 11.69 11.64
C ALA A 389 -17.28 11.25 10.23
N LYS A 390 -18.15 12.05 9.57
CA LYS A 390 -18.63 11.80 8.21
C LYS A 390 -17.49 11.76 7.19
N ALA A 391 -16.58 12.73 7.24
CA ALA A 391 -15.44 12.79 6.33
C ALA A 391 -14.51 11.57 6.51
N LEU A 392 -14.21 11.17 7.75
CA LEU A 392 -13.39 10.00 8.05
C LEU A 392 -14.05 8.70 7.60
N ASP A 393 -15.36 8.54 7.83
CA ASP A 393 -16.12 7.36 7.41
C ASP A 393 -16.17 7.25 5.87
N TYR A 394 -16.38 8.38 5.18
CA TYR A 394 -16.35 8.44 3.72
C TYR A 394 -14.97 8.03 3.17
N VAL A 395 -13.88 8.60 3.71
CA VAL A 395 -12.51 8.27 3.23
C VAL A 395 -12.20 6.79 3.44
N ARG A 396 -12.62 6.19 4.57
CA ARG A 396 -12.53 4.74 4.80
C ARG A 396 -13.37 3.96 3.80
N GLN A 397 -14.61 4.41 3.50
CA GLN A 397 -15.52 3.76 2.57
C GLN A 397 -14.92 3.66 1.16
N ILE A 398 -14.23 4.70 0.68
CA ILE A 398 -13.52 4.71 -0.60
C ILE A 398 -12.12 4.08 -0.53
N ARG A 399 -11.76 3.45 0.60
CA ARG A 399 -10.50 2.72 0.85
C ARG A 399 -9.25 3.56 0.70
N LYS A 400 -9.30 4.78 1.24
CA LYS A 400 -8.14 5.67 1.33
C LYS A 400 -7.73 5.88 2.80
N THR A 401 -6.51 6.35 3.00
CA THR A 401 -5.95 6.62 4.33
C THR A 401 -6.15 8.10 4.67
N PRO A 402 -6.97 8.45 5.68
CA PRO A 402 -7.15 9.83 6.11
C PRO A 402 -6.08 10.26 7.10
N ILE A 403 -5.63 11.50 6.99
CA ILE A 403 -4.92 12.21 8.05
C ILE A 403 -5.70 13.47 8.43
N VAL A 404 -5.87 13.70 9.74
CA VAL A 404 -6.54 14.91 10.25
C VAL A 404 -5.50 15.98 10.51
N VAL A 405 -5.63 17.13 9.85
CA VAL A 405 -4.67 18.23 9.90
C VAL A 405 -5.34 19.54 10.28
N ASN A 406 -4.53 20.51 10.71
CA ASN A 406 -5.00 21.84 11.09
C ASN A 406 -5.24 22.71 9.85
N ASP A 407 -6.14 23.69 10.00
CA ASP A 407 -6.45 24.70 9.00
C ASP A 407 -5.36 25.78 8.95
N SER A 408 -4.30 25.48 8.22
CA SER A 408 -3.24 26.43 7.90
C SER A 408 -3.05 26.49 6.39
N ARG A 409 -2.64 27.66 5.87
CA ARG A 409 -2.45 27.84 4.43
C ARG A 409 -1.51 26.76 3.86
N GLY A 410 -1.99 26.01 2.86
CA GLY A 410 -1.26 24.88 2.26
C GLY A 410 -1.24 23.61 3.12
N PHE A 411 -2.02 23.56 4.20
CA PHE A 411 -2.23 22.39 5.08
C PHE A 411 -0.92 21.72 5.54
N TYR A 412 -0.83 20.39 5.53
CA TYR A 412 0.39 19.67 5.90
C TYR A 412 1.28 19.40 4.68
N THR A 413 0.75 18.73 3.66
CA THR A 413 1.55 18.21 2.55
C THR A 413 2.12 19.28 1.62
N SER A 414 1.45 20.40 1.42
CA SER A 414 1.99 21.51 0.61
C SER A 414 3.04 22.35 1.35
N ARG A 415 3.27 22.08 2.65
CA ARG A 415 4.25 22.77 3.50
C ARG A 415 5.51 21.93 3.76
N CYS A 416 5.44 20.64 3.48
CA CYS A 416 6.60 19.72 3.53
C CYS A 416 7.29 19.63 2.18
#